data_94ff35a8fc84bd92b856ea6f0fb03023
#
_entry.id   94ff35a8fc84bd92b856ea6f0fb03023
#
_cell.length_a   1.000
_cell.length_b   1.000
_cell.length_c   1.000
_cell.angle_alpha   90.00
_cell.angle_beta   90.00
_cell.angle_gamma   90.00
#
_symmetry.space_group_name_H-M   'P 1'
#
loop_
_entity.id
_entity.type
_entity.pdbx_description
1 polymer ?
#
loop_
_entity_poly.entity_id
_entity_poly.type
_entity_poly.pdbx_seq_one_letter_code
_entity_poly.pdbx_strand_id
1 'polypeptide(L)'
;MKKTILGILILSCLGLSLFAGGQKQQASGPATLTLLFYSPELQSQYNDMVAAYKAETGVTLDITVAQTDFRSILSSRINSGDIPDVFMSSAYADNTTYKDYVYDLSKEDFIRSLSPSALEGVTVDGKILGYPFLVQSHSFIYNKKVFADNGITNLPRTLAEYDAAAQKLQAAGIQPFATGFREFWVLPQTAWQAIAPVVVKKYGGYAGFVDRLNKGTLKFSDVLEMTNVFDLLDLIKKYGGAKPNESDFNDQTSLIATGKAAIIHQGNWAEDTIRQINPSADLGFLVGPVGNDAGAAGIMFDSNQTIRIAKDSKNLQAAIAWLRWLTTSAYGKDWIPGKIKQLSPIAAAAAPQSQIAEETVSMLNKGVPGYPWFYQMFPTGTEQELGAILQGYCAGITDRQATLTALDAAYAKIAKAAQ
;
A
#
# COMPACT_ATOMS: atom_id res chain seq x y z
N MET A 1 -65.77 54.90 -43.64
CA MET A 1 -66.24 54.37 -44.95
C MET A 1 -65.84 52.91 -45.03
N LYS A 2 -66.82 52.04 -45.18
CA LYS A 2 -66.91 50.76 -45.85
C LYS A 2 -65.91 49.67 -45.36
N LYS A 3 -66.35 48.62 -44.61
CA LYS A 3 -66.96 47.36 -45.11
C LYS A 3 -65.79 46.42 -45.61
N THR A 4 -65.66 45.17 -45.26
CA THR A 4 -66.58 44.04 -45.32
C THR A 4 -65.98 42.84 -44.54
N ILE A 5 -66.68 42.15 -43.75
CA ILE A 5 -67.01 40.83 -43.31
C ILE A 5 -66.77 39.76 -44.36
N LEU A 6 -66.17 38.59 -43.89
CA LEU A 6 -66.46 37.18 -44.26
C LEU A 6 -65.52 36.30 -43.49
N GLY A 7 -65.81 35.47 -42.61
CA GLY A 7 -66.86 34.49 -42.37
C GLY A 7 -66.51 33.13 -42.91
N ILE A 8 -66.62 32.08 -42.05
CA ILE A 8 -66.65 30.63 -42.37
C ILE A 8 -65.37 29.89 -42.06
N LEU A 9 -65.27 28.77 -41.41
CA LEU A 9 -66.17 27.76 -40.79
C LEU A 9 -65.22 26.81 -39.94
N ILE A 10 -65.77 26.32 -38.90
CA ILE A 10 -65.27 25.30 -37.96
C ILE A 10 -65.07 23.98 -38.68
N LEU A 11 -63.96 23.30 -38.42
CA LEU A 11 -63.97 21.84 -38.40
C LEU A 11 -63.06 21.30 -37.26
N SER A 12 -63.73 20.83 -36.25
CA SER A 12 -63.15 20.10 -35.10
C SER A 12 -62.63 18.73 -35.53
N CYS A 13 -61.32 18.48 -35.34
CA CYS A 13 -60.81 17.16 -35.29
C CYS A 13 -60.09 16.95 -33.92
N LEU A 14 -60.78 16.23 -33.04
CA LEU A 14 -60.14 15.64 -31.85
C LEU A 14 -59.07 14.67 -32.31
N GLY A 15 -57.84 15.05 -32.15
CA GLY A 15 -56.66 14.15 -32.20
C GLY A 15 -56.17 13.93 -30.80
N LEU A 16 -56.41 12.77 -30.20
CA LEU A 16 -55.75 12.30 -28.99
C LEU A 16 -54.24 12.21 -29.28
N SER A 17 -53.49 13.17 -28.82
CA SER A 17 -52.01 13.06 -28.76
C SER A 17 -51.64 12.32 -27.48
N LEU A 18 -51.37 11.05 -27.62
CA LEU A 18 -50.65 10.27 -26.62
C LEU A 18 -49.29 10.96 -26.37
N PHE A 19 -49.18 11.64 -25.23
CA PHE A 19 -47.87 12.05 -24.68
C PHE A 19 -47.14 10.79 -24.24
N ALA A 20 -46.40 10.17 -25.16
CA ALA A 20 -45.29 9.30 -24.80
C ALA A 20 -44.20 10.24 -24.28
N GLY A 21 -44.12 10.40 -22.95
CA GLY A 21 -43.01 11.03 -22.25
C GLY A 21 -41.75 10.21 -22.41
N GLY A 22 -41.13 10.28 -23.58
CA GLY A 22 -39.73 9.88 -23.75
C GLY A 22 -38.87 10.88 -23.02
N GLN A 23 -38.42 10.56 -21.81
CA GLN A 23 -37.24 11.21 -21.24
C GLN A 23 -36.14 11.09 -22.30
N LYS A 24 -35.81 12.18 -22.96
CA LYS A 24 -34.58 12.32 -23.71
C LYS A 24 -33.46 12.09 -22.68
N GLN A 25 -32.92 10.87 -22.65
CA GLN A 25 -31.64 10.60 -22.04
C GLN A 25 -30.67 11.53 -22.75
N GLN A 26 -30.30 12.61 -22.09
CA GLN A 26 -29.31 13.55 -22.57
C GLN A 26 -28.04 12.71 -22.69
N ALA A 27 -27.57 12.48 -23.91
CA ALA A 27 -26.31 11.86 -24.17
C ALA A 27 -25.23 12.77 -23.55
N SER A 28 -24.94 12.54 -22.29
CA SER A 28 -23.75 13.12 -21.65
C SER A 28 -22.54 12.62 -22.45
N GLY A 29 -21.70 13.54 -22.88
CA GLY A 29 -20.40 13.18 -23.47
C GLY A 29 -19.66 12.16 -22.60
N PRO A 30 -18.57 11.57 -23.09
CA PRO A 30 -17.84 10.55 -22.34
C PRO A 30 -17.52 11.07 -20.94
N ALA A 31 -17.83 10.24 -19.92
CA ALA A 31 -17.64 10.62 -18.52
C ALA A 31 -16.16 10.92 -18.24
N THR A 32 -15.91 11.92 -17.41
CA THR A 32 -14.59 12.11 -16.80
C THR A 32 -14.65 11.59 -15.37
N LEU A 33 -13.82 10.62 -15.05
CA LEU A 33 -13.65 10.09 -13.69
C LEU A 33 -12.53 10.84 -12.98
N THR A 34 -12.76 11.29 -11.77
CA THR A 34 -11.76 11.89 -10.90
C THR A 34 -11.15 10.83 -9.99
N LEU A 35 -9.83 10.71 -10.00
CA LEU A 35 -9.10 9.73 -9.21
C LEU A 35 -8.08 10.44 -8.30
N LEU A 36 -7.98 10.00 -7.05
CA LEU A 36 -6.94 10.46 -6.12
C LEU A 36 -6.08 9.27 -5.69
N PHE A 37 -4.85 9.24 -6.15
CA PHE A 37 -3.91 8.15 -5.92
C PHE A 37 -2.67 8.65 -5.15
N TYR A 38 -1.95 7.72 -4.56
CA TYR A 38 -0.59 7.92 -4.07
C TYR A 38 0.37 6.99 -4.84
N SER A 39 1.60 6.78 -4.38
CA SER A 39 2.67 6.08 -5.11
C SER A 39 3.16 6.88 -6.31
N PRO A 40 3.81 8.05 -6.05
CA PRO A 40 4.29 8.92 -7.12
C PRO A 40 5.36 8.27 -8.01
N GLU A 41 6.02 7.21 -7.53
CA GLU A 41 6.93 6.37 -8.29
C GLU A 41 6.24 5.66 -9.47
N LEU A 42 4.91 5.49 -9.43
CA LEU A 42 4.09 4.87 -10.47
C LEU A 42 3.46 5.88 -11.44
N GLN A 43 3.86 7.16 -11.40
CA GLN A 43 3.26 8.21 -12.24
C GLN A 43 3.24 7.86 -13.74
N SER A 44 4.33 7.26 -14.24
CA SER A 44 4.42 6.84 -15.66
C SER A 44 3.40 5.76 -15.98
N GLN A 45 3.27 4.76 -15.13
CA GLN A 45 2.33 3.64 -15.29
C GLN A 45 0.88 4.10 -15.20
N TYR A 46 0.59 5.08 -14.34
CA TYR A 46 -0.74 5.72 -14.28
C TYR A 46 -1.06 6.46 -15.58
N ASN A 47 -0.11 7.21 -16.13
CA ASN A 47 -0.29 7.92 -17.41
C ASN A 47 -0.55 6.94 -18.56
N ASP A 48 0.18 5.82 -18.62
CA ASP A 48 -0.05 4.76 -19.60
C ASP A 48 -1.45 4.15 -19.50
N MET A 49 -1.92 3.89 -18.27
CA MET A 49 -3.26 3.36 -18.01
C MET A 49 -4.35 4.36 -18.45
N VAL A 50 -4.20 5.65 -18.15
CA VAL A 50 -5.11 6.71 -18.59
C VAL A 50 -5.23 6.72 -20.11
N ALA A 51 -4.09 6.69 -20.81
CA ALA A 51 -4.06 6.70 -22.27
C ALA A 51 -4.73 5.45 -22.86
N ALA A 52 -4.44 4.26 -22.34
CA ALA A 52 -5.00 3.00 -22.78
C ALA A 52 -6.53 2.95 -22.59
N TYR A 53 -7.02 3.31 -21.39
CA TYR A 53 -8.46 3.33 -21.11
C TYR A 53 -9.23 4.30 -21.98
N LYS A 54 -8.68 5.51 -22.15
CA LYS A 54 -9.27 6.52 -23.04
C LYS A 54 -9.33 6.07 -24.49
N ALA A 55 -8.27 5.44 -24.99
CA ALA A 55 -8.23 4.95 -26.37
C ALA A 55 -9.26 3.86 -26.64
N GLU A 56 -9.52 2.98 -25.64
CA GLU A 56 -10.44 1.86 -25.79
C GLU A 56 -11.92 2.27 -25.54
N THR A 57 -12.17 3.19 -24.60
CA THR A 57 -13.52 3.47 -24.12
C THR A 57 -14.02 4.90 -24.41
N GLY A 58 -13.13 5.82 -24.73
CA GLY A 58 -13.43 7.25 -24.83
C GLY A 58 -13.56 7.98 -23.48
N VAL A 59 -13.58 7.26 -22.36
CA VAL A 59 -13.69 7.83 -20.99
C VAL A 59 -12.34 8.44 -20.58
N THR A 60 -12.39 9.63 -19.99
CA THR A 60 -11.19 10.30 -19.47
C THR A 60 -11.04 9.98 -17.98
N LEU A 61 -9.84 9.62 -17.58
CA LEU A 61 -9.43 9.49 -16.18
C LEU A 61 -8.60 10.74 -15.82
N ASP A 62 -9.10 11.53 -14.86
CA ASP A 62 -8.39 12.68 -14.28
C ASP A 62 -7.75 12.24 -12.96
N ILE A 63 -6.48 11.86 -13.03
CA ILE A 63 -5.74 11.31 -11.89
C ILE A 63 -4.90 12.41 -11.25
N THR A 64 -5.18 12.68 -9.98
CA THR A 64 -4.29 13.41 -9.09
C THR A 64 -3.44 12.41 -8.31
N VAL A 65 -2.10 12.49 -8.44
CA VAL A 65 -1.17 11.68 -7.65
C VAL A 65 -0.56 12.56 -6.57
N ALA A 66 -0.92 12.28 -5.31
CA ALA A 66 -0.39 13.01 -4.17
C ALA A 66 1.09 12.64 -3.95
N GLN A 67 1.94 13.66 -3.90
CA GLN A 67 3.37 13.50 -3.66
C GLN A 67 3.69 13.37 -2.17
N THR A 68 2.92 14.06 -1.34
CA THR A 68 3.00 14.07 0.13
C THR A 68 1.60 14.23 0.70
N ASP A 69 1.43 14.01 2.00
CA ASP A 69 0.21 14.30 2.77
C ASP A 69 -1.11 13.75 2.19
N PHE A 70 -1.04 12.62 1.48
CA PHE A 70 -2.21 11.97 0.85
C PHE A 70 -3.41 11.88 1.80
N ARG A 71 -3.20 11.45 3.06
CA ARG A 71 -4.29 11.29 4.05
C ARG A 71 -4.97 12.61 4.36
N SER A 72 -4.20 13.69 4.50
CA SER A 72 -4.74 15.04 4.76
C SER A 72 -5.55 15.54 3.58
N ILE A 73 -5.06 15.32 2.36
CA ILE A 73 -5.77 15.67 1.12
C ILE A 73 -7.10 14.92 1.03
N LEU A 74 -7.09 13.60 1.20
CA LEU A 74 -8.29 12.77 1.14
C LEU A 74 -9.30 13.16 2.23
N SER A 75 -8.85 13.34 3.47
CA SER A 75 -9.71 13.76 4.58
C SER A 75 -10.34 15.12 4.34
N SER A 76 -9.58 16.10 3.81
CA SER A 76 -10.09 17.42 3.46
C SER A 76 -11.19 17.33 2.39
N ARG A 77 -10.99 16.54 1.34
CA ARG A 77 -11.98 16.34 0.27
C ARG A 77 -13.24 15.64 0.78
N ILE A 78 -13.10 14.62 1.63
CA ILE A 78 -14.26 13.95 2.25
C ILE A 78 -15.05 14.93 3.12
N ASN A 79 -14.37 15.72 3.97
CA ASN A 79 -15.01 16.68 4.86
C ASN A 79 -15.72 17.82 4.12
N SER A 80 -15.21 18.20 2.96
CA SER A 80 -15.84 19.23 2.09
C SER A 80 -16.95 18.68 1.20
N GLY A 81 -17.19 17.37 1.16
CA GLY A 81 -18.14 16.72 0.27
C GLY A 81 -17.66 16.61 -1.18
N ASP A 82 -16.38 16.93 -1.48
CA ASP A 82 -15.76 16.82 -2.79
C ASP A 82 -14.98 15.49 -2.91
N ILE A 83 -15.67 14.36 -2.69
CA ILE A 83 -15.06 13.04 -2.71
C ILE A 83 -14.74 12.66 -4.17
N PRO A 84 -13.50 12.23 -4.51
CA PRO A 84 -13.18 11.71 -5.83
C PRO A 84 -14.04 10.50 -6.18
N ASP A 85 -14.36 10.31 -7.47
CA ASP A 85 -15.09 9.12 -7.92
C ASP A 85 -14.40 7.83 -7.49
N VAL A 86 -13.05 7.86 -7.53
CA VAL A 86 -12.18 6.76 -7.11
C VAL A 86 -11.03 7.30 -6.26
N PHE A 87 -10.70 6.63 -5.20
CA PHE A 87 -9.55 7.01 -4.38
C PHE A 87 -8.83 5.79 -3.80
N MET A 88 -7.53 5.94 -3.53
CA MET A 88 -6.77 4.93 -2.82
C MET A 88 -6.89 5.11 -1.30
N SER A 89 -6.61 4.05 -0.58
CA SER A 89 -6.42 4.05 0.87
C SER A 89 -5.62 2.82 1.27
N SER A 90 -5.35 2.66 2.56
CA SER A 90 -4.88 1.40 3.10
C SER A 90 -6.02 0.38 3.23
N ALA A 91 -5.67 -0.88 3.44
CA ALA A 91 -6.58 -1.95 3.83
C ALA A 91 -6.94 -1.87 5.33
N TYR A 92 -7.61 -2.86 5.86
CA TYR A 92 -7.90 -3.09 7.29
C TYR A 92 -8.59 -1.90 8.00
N ALA A 93 -7.87 -1.10 8.80
CA ALA A 93 -8.46 0.00 9.58
C ALA A 93 -9.17 1.04 8.72
N ASP A 94 -8.67 1.30 7.52
CA ASP A 94 -9.30 2.24 6.60
C ASP A 94 -10.68 1.75 6.10
N ASN A 95 -10.98 0.45 6.21
CA ASN A 95 -12.34 -0.03 5.94
C ASN A 95 -13.34 0.59 6.90
N THR A 96 -13.01 0.65 8.20
CA THR A 96 -13.89 1.28 9.20
C THR A 96 -13.98 2.78 8.99
N THR A 97 -12.86 3.43 8.68
CA THR A 97 -12.81 4.87 8.42
C THR A 97 -13.66 5.28 7.23
N TYR A 98 -13.65 4.49 6.14
CA TYR A 98 -14.29 4.88 4.89
C TYR A 98 -15.56 4.10 4.55
N LYS A 99 -16.04 3.14 5.36
CA LYS A 99 -17.20 2.28 5.08
C LYS A 99 -18.47 3.05 4.64
N ASP A 100 -18.66 4.25 5.21
CA ASP A 100 -19.85 5.05 4.94
C ASP A 100 -19.75 5.89 3.65
N TYR A 101 -18.61 5.88 2.99
CA TYR A 101 -18.32 6.64 1.78
C TYR A 101 -18.09 5.76 0.54
N VAL A 102 -17.94 4.44 0.71
CA VAL A 102 -17.48 3.54 -0.36
C VAL A 102 -18.57 2.61 -0.84
N TYR A 103 -18.48 2.24 -2.12
CA TYR A 103 -19.36 1.26 -2.76
C TYR A 103 -18.95 -0.17 -2.37
N ASP A 104 -19.95 -1.02 -2.12
CA ASP A 104 -19.75 -2.45 -1.83
C ASP A 104 -19.59 -3.25 -3.12
N LEU A 105 -18.38 -3.71 -3.38
CA LEU A 105 -18.02 -4.48 -4.57
C LEU A 105 -18.41 -5.96 -4.51
N SER A 106 -18.99 -6.47 -3.42
CA SER A 106 -19.23 -7.91 -3.21
C SER A 106 -20.13 -8.54 -4.27
N LYS A 107 -20.96 -7.76 -4.95
CA LYS A 107 -21.88 -8.21 -6.00
C LYS A 107 -21.28 -8.13 -7.41
N GLU A 108 -20.11 -7.53 -7.57
CA GLU A 108 -19.47 -7.39 -8.86
C GLU A 108 -18.82 -8.73 -9.26
N ASP A 109 -19.11 -9.20 -10.46
CA ASP A 109 -18.67 -10.52 -10.96
C ASP A 109 -17.15 -10.61 -11.15
N PHE A 110 -16.49 -9.49 -11.50
CA PHE A 110 -15.04 -9.42 -11.68
C PHE A 110 -14.25 -9.66 -10.38
N ILE A 111 -14.85 -9.45 -9.23
CA ILE A 111 -14.23 -9.71 -7.92
C ILE A 111 -13.83 -11.20 -7.78
N ARG A 112 -14.56 -12.10 -8.42
CA ARG A 112 -14.23 -13.54 -8.41
C ARG A 112 -12.90 -13.87 -9.10
N SER A 113 -12.36 -12.95 -9.87
CA SER A 113 -11.05 -13.10 -10.51
C SER A 113 -9.88 -12.82 -9.56
N LEU A 114 -10.15 -12.25 -8.37
CA LEU A 114 -9.12 -11.93 -7.39
C LEU A 114 -8.81 -13.15 -6.50
N SER A 115 -7.58 -13.22 -6.00
CA SER A 115 -7.20 -14.25 -5.05
C SER A 115 -7.93 -14.03 -3.71
N PRO A 116 -8.43 -15.11 -3.06
CA PRO A 116 -9.13 -14.97 -1.77
C PRO A 116 -8.27 -14.27 -0.70
N SER A 117 -6.98 -14.54 -0.64
CA SER A 117 -6.06 -13.92 0.31
C SER A 117 -5.94 -12.41 0.10
N ALA A 118 -5.96 -11.92 -1.14
CA ALA A 118 -5.92 -10.49 -1.41
C ALA A 118 -7.20 -9.75 -0.96
N LEU A 119 -8.32 -10.46 -0.85
CA LEU A 119 -9.60 -9.90 -0.41
C LEU A 119 -9.72 -9.79 1.12
N GLU A 120 -8.86 -10.46 1.91
CA GLU A 120 -8.96 -10.47 3.37
C GLU A 120 -8.90 -9.06 3.96
N GLY A 121 -7.93 -8.24 3.54
CA GLY A 121 -7.73 -6.90 4.05
C GLY A 121 -8.82 -5.88 3.69
N VAL A 122 -9.72 -6.21 2.74
CA VAL A 122 -10.78 -5.30 2.25
C VAL A 122 -12.19 -5.81 2.53
N THR A 123 -12.33 -6.98 3.18
CA THR A 123 -13.62 -7.59 3.49
C THR A 123 -14.01 -7.32 4.94
N VAL A 124 -15.20 -6.75 5.15
CA VAL A 124 -15.79 -6.49 6.48
C VAL A 124 -17.26 -6.89 6.44
N ASP A 125 -17.69 -7.74 7.37
CA ASP A 125 -19.08 -8.20 7.50
C ASP A 125 -19.68 -8.73 6.17
N GLY A 126 -18.89 -9.44 5.38
CA GLY A 126 -19.27 -9.98 4.08
C GLY A 126 -19.34 -8.98 2.94
N LYS A 127 -19.04 -7.71 3.18
CA LYS A 127 -18.93 -6.66 2.17
C LYS A 127 -17.48 -6.50 1.73
N ILE A 128 -17.26 -6.23 0.45
CA ILE A 128 -15.95 -5.92 -0.11
C ILE A 128 -15.88 -4.41 -0.33
N LEU A 129 -15.21 -3.71 0.57
CA LEU A 129 -15.19 -2.25 0.65
C LEU A 129 -14.10 -1.59 -0.19
N GLY A 130 -13.40 -2.37 -1.00
CA GLY A 130 -12.39 -1.86 -1.92
C GLY A 130 -11.76 -2.96 -2.75
N TYR A 131 -11.04 -2.56 -3.77
CA TYR A 131 -10.29 -3.44 -4.66
C TYR A 131 -8.82 -3.48 -4.19
N PRO A 132 -8.28 -4.64 -3.82
CA PRO A 132 -6.86 -4.75 -3.51
C PRO A 132 -6.04 -4.39 -4.75
N PHE A 133 -5.12 -3.43 -4.62
CA PHE A 133 -4.43 -2.90 -5.80
C PHE A 133 -3.17 -3.70 -6.14
N LEU A 134 -2.26 -3.82 -5.20
CA LEU A 134 -1.00 -4.54 -5.35
C LEU A 134 -0.85 -5.57 -4.25
N VAL A 135 -0.22 -6.69 -4.55
CA VAL A 135 0.32 -7.60 -3.54
C VAL A 135 1.81 -7.27 -3.39
N GLN A 136 2.19 -6.91 -2.20
CA GLN A 136 3.54 -6.43 -1.91
C GLN A 136 4.26 -7.33 -0.92
N SER A 137 5.57 -7.41 -1.07
CA SER A 137 6.47 -8.03 -0.10
C SER A 137 7.44 -7.00 0.45
N HIS A 138 7.75 -7.10 1.73
CA HIS A 138 8.65 -6.18 2.41
C HIS A 138 9.57 -6.95 3.36
N SER A 139 10.85 -6.69 3.26
CA SER A 139 11.90 -7.19 4.15
C SER A 139 13.23 -6.50 3.82
N PHE A 140 14.34 -7.23 3.75
CA PHE A 140 15.64 -6.69 3.40
C PHE A 140 16.00 -7.04 1.96
N ILE A 141 16.22 -6.01 1.13
CA ILE A 141 16.81 -6.15 -0.21
C ILE A 141 18.33 -6.06 -0.05
N TYR A 142 19.08 -6.97 -0.68
CA TYR A 142 20.53 -6.94 -0.67
C TYR A 142 21.11 -6.98 -2.09
N ASN A 143 22.31 -6.44 -2.23
CA ASN A 143 23.09 -6.51 -3.45
C ASN A 143 23.87 -7.83 -3.47
N LYS A 144 23.46 -8.77 -4.33
CA LYS A 144 24.05 -10.11 -4.43
C LYS A 144 25.53 -10.06 -4.77
N LYS A 145 25.91 -9.17 -5.68
CA LYS A 145 27.32 -9.01 -6.08
C LYS A 145 28.16 -8.55 -4.89
N VAL A 146 27.70 -7.58 -4.11
CA VAL A 146 28.41 -7.10 -2.92
C VAL A 146 28.58 -8.22 -1.90
N PHE A 147 27.55 -9.03 -1.67
CA PHE A 147 27.64 -10.19 -0.76
C PHE A 147 28.64 -11.23 -1.26
N ALA A 148 28.57 -11.59 -2.54
CA ALA A 148 29.49 -12.58 -3.15
C ALA A 148 30.94 -12.11 -3.11
N ASP A 149 31.22 -10.87 -3.49
CA ASP A 149 32.56 -10.28 -3.50
C ASP A 149 33.19 -10.25 -2.08
N ASN A 150 32.36 -10.23 -1.03
CA ASN A 150 32.81 -10.25 0.36
C ASN A 150 32.65 -11.61 1.04
N GLY A 151 32.44 -12.68 0.28
CA GLY A 151 32.40 -14.06 0.79
C GLY A 151 31.22 -14.33 1.75
N ILE A 152 30.10 -13.61 1.59
CA ILE A 152 28.87 -13.84 2.35
C ILE A 152 27.98 -14.79 1.51
N THR A 153 28.18 -16.08 1.67
CA THR A 153 27.44 -17.13 0.94
C THR A 153 26.22 -17.64 1.70
N ASN A 154 26.27 -17.61 3.03
CA ASN A 154 25.13 -17.96 3.88
C ASN A 154 24.32 -16.69 4.16
N LEU A 155 23.07 -16.66 3.67
CA LEU A 155 22.18 -15.51 3.86
C LEU A 155 21.71 -15.44 5.32
N PRO A 156 21.80 -14.26 5.97
CA PRO A 156 21.44 -14.09 7.38
C PRO A 156 19.94 -14.28 7.61
N ARG A 157 19.58 -14.89 8.73
CA ARG A 157 18.21 -15.13 9.21
C ARG A 157 17.99 -14.64 10.65
N THR A 158 19.07 -14.47 11.41
CA THR A 158 19.04 -14.04 12.82
C THR A 158 19.80 -12.73 13.01
N LEU A 159 19.50 -12.02 14.10
CA LEU A 159 20.24 -10.78 14.42
C LEU A 159 21.75 -11.00 14.49
N ALA A 160 22.19 -12.12 15.08
CA ALA A 160 23.61 -12.46 15.16
C ALA A 160 24.23 -12.68 13.78
N GLU A 161 23.53 -13.35 12.86
CA GLU A 161 24.01 -13.57 11.48
C GLU A 161 24.05 -12.26 10.69
N TYR A 162 23.07 -11.36 10.88
CA TYR A 162 23.08 -10.03 10.29
C TYR A 162 24.24 -9.17 10.82
N ASP A 163 24.52 -9.21 12.14
CA ASP A 163 25.68 -8.52 12.73
C ASP A 163 26.99 -9.05 12.16
N ALA A 164 27.15 -10.38 12.03
CA ALA A 164 28.33 -11.01 11.45
C ALA A 164 28.53 -10.62 9.97
N ALA A 165 27.45 -10.58 9.17
CA ALA A 165 27.49 -10.11 7.78
C ALA A 165 27.89 -8.63 7.71
N ALA A 166 27.29 -7.80 8.57
CA ALA A 166 27.58 -6.37 8.63
C ALA A 166 29.03 -6.08 9.03
N GLN A 167 29.61 -6.84 9.97
CA GLN A 167 31.03 -6.72 10.34
C GLN A 167 31.96 -7.00 9.15
N LYS A 168 31.69 -8.05 8.36
CA LYS A 168 32.47 -8.35 7.15
C LYS A 168 32.40 -7.23 6.12
N LEU A 169 31.21 -6.71 5.85
CA LEU A 169 31.00 -5.61 4.91
C LEU A 169 31.72 -4.34 5.37
N GLN A 170 31.58 -3.99 6.64
CA GLN A 170 32.26 -2.81 7.21
C GLN A 170 33.78 -2.94 7.14
N ALA A 171 34.34 -4.12 7.42
CA ALA A 171 35.77 -4.39 7.31
C ALA A 171 36.30 -4.25 5.87
N ALA A 172 35.42 -4.47 4.86
CA ALA A 172 35.71 -4.27 3.44
C ALA A 172 35.47 -2.81 2.97
N GLY A 173 35.08 -1.90 3.88
CA GLY A 173 34.80 -0.51 3.54
C GLY A 173 33.44 -0.29 2.88
N ILE A 174 32.54 -1.28 2.92
CA ILE A 174 31.17 -1.20 2.40
C ILE A 174 30.23 -0.82 3.56
N GLN A 175 29.33 0.14 3.33
CA GLN A 175 28.27 0.44 4.30
C GLN A 175 27.29 -0.73 4.35
N PRO A 176 27.10 -1.41 5.51
CA PRO A 176 26.23 -2.58 5.57
C PRO A 176 24.77 -2.25 5.27
N PHE A 177 24.20 -1.22 5.92
CA PHE A 177 22.82 -0.82 5.72
C PHE A 177 22.73 0.61 5.17
N ALA A 178 21.91 0.85 4.17
CA ALA A 178 21.43 2.19 3.85
C ALA A 178 20.08 2.41 4.52
N THR A 179 19.99 3.45 5.34
CA THR A 179 18.76 3.82 6.03
C THR A 179 17.91 4.76 5.17
N GLY A 180 16.59 4.74 5.37
CA GLY A 180 15.65 5.68 4.77
C GLY A 180 14.78 6.32 5.86
N PHE A 181 15.33 6.58 7.03
CA PHE A 181 14.58 6.91 8.25
C PHE A 181 14.04 8.34 8.28
N ARG A 182 14.34 9.15 7.25
CA ARG A 182 13.62 10.42 7.03
C ARG A 182 12.15 10.18 6.72
N GLU A 183 11.85 9.06 6.06
CA GLU A 183 10.48 8.63 5.78
C GLU A 183 9.86 7.99 7.02
N PHE A 184 8.78 8.59 7.54
CA PHE A 184 8.12 8.11 8.77
C PHE A 184 7.65 6.66 8.68
N TRP A 185 7.25 6.20 7.49
CA TRP A 185 6.68 4.87 7.25
C TRP A 185 7.70 3.73 7.27
N VAL A 186 8.99 4.02 7.03
CA VAL A 186 10.05 2.98 6.99
C VAL A 186 10.25 2.33 8.36
N LEU A 187 10.25 3.12 9.42
CA LEU A 187 10.51 2.62 10.78
C LEU A 187 9.41 1.74 11.34
N PRO A 188 8.10 2.07 11.22
CA PRO A 188 7.04 1.14 11.60
C PRO A 188 7.12 -0.19 10.83
N GLN A 189 7.38 -0.16 9.54
CA GLN A 189 7.53 -1.39 8.75
C GLN A 189 8.66 -2.26 9.29
N THR A 190 9.80 -1.66 9.59
CA THR A 190 10.96 -2.36 10.19
C THR A 190 10.64 -2.91 11.58
N ALA A 191 10.03 -2.08 12.42
CA ALA A 191 9.72 -2.42 13.81
C ALA A 191 8.73 -3.59 13.91
N TRP A 192 7.61 -3.49 13.19
CA TRP A 192 6.54 -4.47 13.34
C TRP A 192 6.87 -5.82 12.72
N GLN A 193 7.76 -5.88 11.71
CA GLN A 193 8.27 -7.15 11.18
C GLN A 193 8.96 -7.97 12.27
N ALA A 194 9.72 -7.33 13.17
CA ALA A 194 10.47 -8.00 14.22
C ALA A 194 9.61 -8.70 15.29
N ILE A 195 8.31 -8.38 15.38
CA ILE A 195 7.39 -9.00 16.34
C ILE A 195 6.19 -9.71 15.71
N ALA A 196 6.00 -9.62 14.40
CA ALA A 196 4.84 -10.22 13.72
C ALA A 196 4.57 -11.68 14.10
N PRO A 197 5.57 -12.61 14.13
CA PRO A 197 5.33 -14.00 14.49
C PRO A 197 4.87 -14.20 15.93
N VAL A 198 5.34 -13.35 16.83
CA VAL A 198 5.02 -13.42 18.26
C VAL A 198 3.59 -13.00 18.51
N VAL A 199 3.17 -11.92 17.85
CA VAL A 199 1.80 -11.39 17.94
C VAL A 199 0.77 -12.46 17.57
N VAL A 200 1.01 -13.21 16.50
CA VAL A 200 0.12 -14.33 16.09
C VAL A 200 0.01 -15.40 17.15
N LYS A 201 1.12 -15.80 17.72
CA LYS A 201 1.16 -16.94 18.65
C LYS A 201 0.63 -16.59 20.03
N LYS A 202 0.94 -15.39 20.54
CA LYS A 202 0.78 -15.04 21.96
C LYS A 202 -0.52 -14.30 22.28
N TYR A 203 -1.05 -13.52 21.36
CA TYR A 203 -2.14 -12.58 21.63
C TYR A 203 -3.46 -12.92 20.96
N GLY A 204 -3.61 -14.12 20.40
CA GLY A 204 -4.81 -14.54 19.69
C GLY A 204 -4.89 -14.01 18.27
N GLY A 205 -3.75 -13.98 17.59
CA GLY A 205 -3.60 -13.44 16.24
C GLY A 205 -3.46 -11.92 16.22
N TYR A 206 -3.34 -11.38 15.03
CA TYR A 206 -3.18 -9.94 14.81
C TYR A 206 -4.39 -9.13 15.31
N ALA A 207 -5.60 -9.59 15.01
CA ALA A 207 -6.83 -8.94 15.47
C ALA A 207 -6.94 -8.93 16.99
N GLY A 208 -6.57 -10.03 17.67
CA GLY A 208 -6.57 -10.11 19.13
C GLY A 208 -5.55 -9.16 19.76
N PHE A 209 -4.38 -9.02 19.16
CA PHE A 209 -3.37 -8.05 19.59
C PHE A 209 -3.88 -6.61 19.51
N VAL A 210 -4.41 -6.24 18.35
CA VAL A 210 -4.92 -4.89 18.09
C VAL A 210 -6.12 -4.58 18.98
N ASP A 211 -7.03 -5.53 19.15
CA ASP A 211 -8.21 -5.38 20.05
C ASP A 211 -7.79 -5.08 21.50
N ARG A 212 -6.77 -5.80 22.02
CA ARG A 212 -6.24 -5.55 23.36
C ARG A 212 -5.57 -4.19 23.51
N LEU A 213 -4.81 -3.75 22.48
CA LEU A 213 -4.23 -2.41 22.46
C LEU A 213 -5.34 -1.34 22.43
N ASN A 214 -6.36 -1.50 21.59
CA ASN A 214 -7.47 -0.57 21.46
C ASN A 214 -8.29 -0.46 22.77
N LYS A 215 -8.42 -1.55 23.51
CA LYS A 215 -9.09 -1.59 24.83
C LYS A 215 -8.19 -1.13 25.98
N GLY A 216 -6.92 -0.87 25.74
CA GLY A 216 -5.94 -0.52 26.77
C GLY A 216 -5.63 -1.66 27.76
N THR A 217 -5.98 -2.92 27.42
CA THR A 217 -5.68 -4.12 28.21
C THR A 217 -4.31 -4.71 27.89
N LEU A 218 -3.62 -4.16 26.92
CA LEU A 218 -2.25 -4.43 26.52
C LEU A 218 -1.59 -3.11 26.11
N LYS A 219 -0.31 -2.97 26.39
CA LYS A 219 0.54 -1.87 25.95
C LYS A 219 1.76 -2.43 25.24
N PHE A 220 2.45 -1.62 24.43
CA PHE A 220 3.72 -2.04 23.81
C PHE A 220 4.77 -2.36 24.89
N SER A 221 4.77 -1.62 26.00
CA SER A 221 5.66 -1.88 27.14
C SER A 221 5.41 -3.21 27.85
N ASP A 222 4.23 -3.83 27.68
CA ASP A 222 3.91 -5.14 28.22
C ASP A 222 4.38 -6.29 27.29
N VAL A 223 4.81 -5.98 26.08
CA VAL A 223 5.26 -6.94 25.07
C VAL A 223 6.77 -7.11 25.20
N LEU A 224 7.21 -8.17 25.85
CA LEU A 224 8.65 -8.43 26.08
C LEU A 224 9.45 -8.47 24.77
N GLU A 225 8.82 -8.94 23.71
CA GLU A 225 9.42 -9.09 22.38
C GLU A 225 9.63 -7.76 21.65
N MET A 226 9.17 -6.63 22.21
CA MET A 226 9.60 -5.31 21.76
C MET A 226 11.11 -5.10 21.85
N THR A 227 11.80 -5.93 22.66
CA THR A 227 13.26 -6.01 22.64
C THR A 227 13.79 -6.33 21.24
N ASN A 228 13.16 -7.23 20.48
CA ASN A 228 13.56 -7.55 19.11
C ASN A 228 13.49 -6.34 18.18
N VAL A 229 12.49 -5.45 18.36
CA VAL A 229 12.37 -4.21 17.62
C VAL A 229 13.58 -3.32 17.85
N PHE A 230 13.91 -3.07 19.11
CA PHE A 230 15.04 -2.19 19.47
C PHE A 230 16.38 -2.80 19.08
N ASP A 231 16.57 -4.11 19.24
CA ASP A 231 17.79 -4.79 18.86
C ASP A 231 18.01 -4.72 17.34
N LEU A 232 16.95 -4.85 16.54
CA LEU A 232 17.02 -4.68 15.08
C LEU A 232 17.33 -3.23 14.70
N LEU A 233 16.66 -2.27 15.31
CA LEU A 233 16.92 -0.84 15.04
C LEU A 233 18.34 -0.45 15.46
N ASP A 234 18.84 -0.94 16.59
CA ASP A 234 20.21 -0.69 17.05
C ASP A 234 21.24 -1.30 16.12
N LEU A 235 20.98 -2.51 15.59
CA LEU A 235 21.82 -3.12 14.57
C LEU A 235 21.90 -2.26 13.31
N ILE A 236 20.76 -1.83 12.79
CA ILE A 236 20.71 -0.97 11.59
C ILE A 236 21.40 0.37 11.87
N LYS A 237 21.15 1.00 13.01
CA LYS A 237 21.84 2.24 13.41
C LYS A 237 23.35 2.08 13.49
N LYS A 238 23.82 1.01 14.10
CA LYS A 238 25.26 0.71 14.27
C LYS A 238 26.01 0.70 12.94
N TYR A 239 25.36 0.21 11.87
CA TYR A 239 25.97 -0.01 10.57
C TYR A 239 25.37 0.82 9.44
N GLY A 240 24.41 1.70 9.72
CA GLY A 240 23.60 2.43 8.76
C GLY A 240 24.09 3.82 8.37
N GLY A 241 25.32 4.19 8.79
CA GLY A 241 25.86 5.54 8.56
C GLY A 241 25.63 6.49 9.74
N ALA A 242 26.25 7.67 9.66
CA ALA A 242 26.29 8.62 10.78
C ALA A 242 24.96 9.36 11.05
N LYS A 243 24.09 9.43 10.04
CA LYS A 243 22.88 10.26 10.06
C LYS A 243 21.67 9.53 9.49
N PRO A 244 21.16 8.51 10.19
CA PRO A 244 20.13 7.62 9.66
C PRO A 244 18.81 8.34 9.32
N ASN A 245 18.48 9.42 10.01
CA ASN A 245 17.24 10.18 9.81
C ASN A 245 17.35 11.27 8.74
N GLU A 246 18.51 11.48 8.13
CA GLU A 246 18.66 12.43 7.02
C GLU A 246 18.46 11.77 5.64
N SER A 247 18.64 10.45 5.54
CA SER A 247 18.47 9.69 4.30
C SER A 247 17.01 9.36 4.03
N ASP A 248 16.59 9.55 2.79
CA ASP A 248 15.26 9.19 2.30
C ASP A 248 15.27 7.92 1.42
N PHE A 249 14.13 7.63 0.82
CA PHE A 249 13.95 6.50 -0.09
C PHE A 249 14.90 6.56 -1.30
N ASN A 250 15.12 7.74 -1.87
CA ASN A 250 16.00 7.90 -3.03
C ASN A 250 17.47 7.71 -2.65
N ASP A 251 17.87 8.21 -1.50
CA ASP A 251 19.24 8.04 -0.97
C ASP A 251 19.56 6.55 -0.79
N GLN A 252 18.70 5.79 -0.11
CA GLN A 252 18.96 4.37 0.13
C GLN A 252 18.93 3.54 -1.15
N THR A 253 18.03 3.82 -2.08
CA THR A 253 17.97 3.10 -3.37
C THR A 253 19.19 3.41 -4.24
N SER A 254 19.71 4.64 -4.20
CA SER A 254 20.96 5.02 -4.85
C SER A 254 22.18 4.31 -4.26
N LEU A 255 22.26 4.22 -2.94
CA LEU A 255 23.39 3.57 -2.27
C LEU A 255 23.48 2.06 -2.59
N ILE A 256 22.35 1.35 -2.59
CA ILE A 256 22.34 -0.08 -2.94
C ILE A 256 22.56 -0.31 -4.43
N ALA A 257 22.00 0.53 -5.30
CA ALA A 257 22.16 0.44 -6.76
C ALA A 257 23.62 0.57 -7.18
N THR A 258 24.35 1.45 -6.50
CA THR A 258 25.78 1.71 -6.78
C THR A 258 26.74 0.78 -6.01
N GLY A 259 26.23 -0.12 -5.18
CA GLY A 259 27.05 -1.01 -4.35
C GLY A 259 27.79 -0.31 -3.20
N LYS A 260 27.47 0.95 -2.93
CA LYS A 260 28.05 1.69 -1.78
C LYS A 260 27.46 1.21 -0.46
N ALA A 261 26.20 0.74 -0.47
CA ALA A 261 25.62 -0.01 0.62
C ALA A 261 25.20 -1.41 0.14
N ALA A 262 25.16 -2.34 1.08
CA ALA A 262 24.89 -3.75 0.80
C ALA A 262 23.44 -4.14 0.98
N ILE A 263 22.73 -3.53 1.94
CA ILE A 263 21.39 -3.93 2.39
C ILE A 263 20.52 -2.67 2.58
N ILE A 264 19.26 -2.76 2.17
CA ILE A 264 18.20 -1.79 2.53
C ILE A 264 17.00 -2.55 3.10
N HIS A 265 16.25 -1.92 4.00
CA HIS A 265 14.95 -2.43 4.44
C HIS A 265 13.85 -1.80 3.61
N GLN A 266 13.36 -2.51 2.60
CA GLN A 266 12.38 -2.06 1.63
C GLN A 266 11.60 -3.24 1.03
N GLY A 267 10.54 -2.94 0.28
CA GLY A 267 9.77 -3.93 -0.43
C GLY A 267 10.06 -4.00 -1.93
N ASN A 268 9.34 -4.89 -2.60
CA ASN A 268 9.46 -5.14 -4.04
C ASN A 268 9.24 -3.88 -4.91
N TRP A 269 8.60 -2.84 -4.40
CA TRP A 269 8.42 -1.55 -5.09
C TRP A 269 9.74 -0.80 -5.33
N ALA A 270 10.78 -1.07 -4.55
CA ALA A 270 12.06 -0.37 -4.66
C ALA A 270 12.89 -0.85 -5.88
N GLU A 271 12.61 -2.03 -6.43
CA GLU A 271 13.41 -2.63 -7.51
C GLU A 271 13.47 -1.74 -8.75
N ASP A 272 12.35 -1.19 -9.20
CA ASP A 272 12.32 -0.33 -10.39
C ASP A 272 13.15 0.94 -10.19
N THR A 273 13.07 1.57 -9.02
CA THR A 273 13.89 2.75 -8.69
C THR A 273 15.39 2.41 -8.69
N ILE A 274 15.75 1.27 -8.12
CA ILE A 274 17.14 0.78 -8.11
C ILE A 274 17.62 0.54 -9.55
N ARG A 275 16.79 -0.09 -10.41
CA ARG A 275 17.14 -0.40 -11.80
C ARG A 275 17.17 0.81 -12.73
N GLN A 276 16.46 1.88 -12.40
CA GLN A 276 16.60 3.16 -13.12
C GLN A 276 18.00 3.74 -12.94
N ILE A 277 18.64 3.51 -11.79
CA ILE A 277 20.01 3.96 -11.49
C ILE A 277 21.04 2.96 -12.03
N ASN A 278 20.80 1.67 -11.82
CA ASN A 278 21.67 0.58 -12.29
C ASN A 278 20.82 -0.56 -12.90
N PRO A 279 20.60 -0.58 -14.23
CA PRO A 279 19.79 -1.62 -14.89
C PRO A 279 20.32 -3.04 -14.70
N SER A 280 21.62 -3.20 -14.38
CA SER A 280 22.26 -4.49 -14.16
C SER A 280 22.38 -4.86 -12.67
N ALA A 281 21.71 -4.14 -11.77
CA ALA A 281 21.72 -4.46 -10.35
C ALA A 281 21.26 -5.92 -10.11
N ASP A 282 22.09 -6.72 -9.45
CA ASP A 282 21.76 -8.09 -9.05
C ASP A 282 21.28 -8.07 -7.60
N LEU A 283 19.95 -8.12 -7.46
CA LEU A 283 19.26 -7.93 -6.20
C LEU A 283 18.79 -9.27 -5.64
N GLY A 284 18.78 -9.40 -4.33
CA GLY A 284 18.18 -10.51 -3.64
C GLY A 284 17.32 -10.05 -2.47
N PHE A 285 16.56 -10.97 -1.92
CA PHE A 285 15.64 -10.72 -0.82
C PHE A 285 16.05 -11.57 0.39
N LEU A 286 16.11 -10.95 1.57
CA LEU A 286 16.44 -11.61 2.83
C LEU A 286 15.20 -11.62 3.72
N VAL A 287 15.10 -12.64 4.58
CA VAL A 287 14.06 -12.67 5.62
C VAL A 287 14.39 -11.67 6.73
N GLY A 288 13.37 -11.02 7.29
CA GLY A 288 13.53 -10.18 8.48
C GLY A 288 13.80 -11.02 9.73
N PRO A 289 14.81 -10.68 10.51
CA PRO A 289 15.12 -11.42 11.73
C PRO A 289 14.10 -11.14 12.84
N VAL A 290 13.81 -12.16 13.63
CA VAL A 290 13.02 -12.08 14.85
C VAL A 290 13.91 -12.50 16.01
N GLY A 291 14.68 -11.56 16.54
CA GLY A 291 15.75 -11.86 17.45
C GLY A 291 16.73 -12.88 16.83
N ASN A 292 17.04 -13.94 17.59
CA ASN A 292 17.89 -15.04 17.13
C ASN A 292 17.11 -16.33 16.83
N ASP A 293 15.78 -16.24 16.60
CA ASP A 293 14.95 -17.36 16.16
C ASP A 293 14.89 -17.42 14.62
N ALA A 294 15.76 -18.22 14.02
CA ALA A 294 15.78 -18.41 12.56
C ALA A 294 14.48 -19.03 12.02
N GLY A 295 13.71 -19.77 12.83
CA GLY A 295 12.43 -20.37 12.44
C GLY A 295 11.31 -19.36 12.35
N ALA A 296 11.40 -18.25 13.10
CA ALA A 296 10.44 -17.16 13.06
C ALA A 296 10.79 -16.09 12.00
N ALA A 297 12.00 -16.13 11.43
CA ALA A 297 12.40 -15.19 10.38
C ALA A 297 11.53 -15.35 9.13
N GLY A 298 10.98 -14.23 8.63
CA GLY A 298 10.05 -14.25 7.52
C GLY A 298 10.00 -12.92 6.77
N ILE A 299 9.00 -12.78 5.92
CA ILE A 299 8.76 -11.55 5.14
C ILE A 299 7.38 -11.01 5.43
N MET A 300 7.20 -9.70 5.35
CA MET A 300 5.86 -9.12 5.27
C MET A 300 5.32 -9.34 3.86
N PHE A 301 4.10 -9.84 3.75
CA PHE A 301 3.49 -10.19 2.47
C PHE A 301 1.98 -10.05 2.55
N ASP A 302 1.43 -9.07 1.84
CA ASP A 302 -0.01 -8.80 1.83
C ASP A 302 -0.37 -7.79 0.74
N SER A 303 -1.67 -7.51 0.58
CA SER A 303 -2.19 -6.40 -0.20
C SER A 303 -2.56 -5.24 0.73
N ASN A 304 -1.69 -4.24 0.79
CA ASN A 304 -1.86 -3.11 1.71
C ASN A 304 -2.48 -1.87 1.05
N GLN A 305 -2.45 -1.79 -0.27
CA GLN A 305 -3.02 -0.68 -1.05
C GLN A 305 -4.38 -1.06 -1.62
N THR A 306 -5.34 -0.17 -1.48
CA THR A 306 -6.74 -0.43 -1.83
C THR A 306 -7.27 0.69 -2.72
N ILE A 307 -7.94 0.35 -3.81
CA ILE A 307 -8.71 1.28 -4.65
C ILE A 307 -10.17 1.22 -4.20
N ARG A 308 -10.76 2.37 -3.89
CA ARG A 308 -12.15 2.49 -3.45
C ARG A 308 -12.96 3.32 -4.43
N ILE A 309 -14.22 2.98 -4.62
CA ILE A 309 -15.17 3.75 -5.41
C ILE A 309 -16.09 4.49 -4.44
N ALA A 310 -16.26 5.80 -4.63
CA ALA A 310 -17.19 6.58 -3.84
C ALA A 310 -18.62 6.15 -4.14
N LYS A 311 -19.40 5.74 -3.11
CA LYS A 311 -20.75 5.19 -3.29
C LYS A 311 -21.75 6.20 -3.88
N ASP A 312 -21.56 7.49 -3.57
CA ASP A 312 -22.44 8.59 -3.99
C ASP A 312 -21.89 9.34 -5.22
N SER A 313 -20.89 8.75 -5.91
CA SER A 313 -20.34 9.29 -7.14
C SER A 313 -21.43 9.41 -8.22
N LYS A 314 -21.49 10.55 -8.90
CA LYS A 314 -22.36 10.74 -10.08
C LYS A 314 -21.94 9.85 -11.26
N ASN A 315 -20.68 9.38 -11.23
CA ASN A 315 -20.06 8.54 -12.24
C ASN A 315 -19.91 7.07 -11.77
N LEU A 316 -20.67 6.64 -10.76
CA LEU A 316 -20.54 5.31 -10.13
C LEU A 316 -20.43 4.16 -11.13
N GLN A 317 -21.32 4.12 -12.13
CA GLN A 317 -21.29 3.05 -13.13
C GLN A 317 -20.05 3.09 -14.03
N ALA A 318 -19.55 4.28 -14.35
CA ALA A 318 -18.31 4.44 -15.10
C ALA A 318 -17.09 4.03 -14.27
N ALA A 319 -17.07 4.31 -12.97
CA ALA A 319 -16.02 3.87 -12.05
C ALA A 319 -15.98 2.33 -11.89
N ILE A 320 -17.16 1.70 -11.77
CA ILE A 320 -17.28 0.23 -11.73
C ILE A 320 -16.80 -0.37 -13.07
N ALA A 321 -17.20 0.22 -14.20
CA ALA A 321 -16.76 -0.24 -15.53
C ALA A 321 -15.25 -0.11 -15.72
N TRP A 322 -14.62 0.97 -15.24
CA TRP A 322 -13.17 1.12 -15.25
C TRP A 322 -12.48 0.03 -14.43
N LEU A 323 -12.96 -0.24 -13.22
CA LEU A 323 -12.35 -1.25 -12.35
C LEU A 323 -12.54 -2.67 -12.93
N ARG A 324 -13.70 -2.93 -13.56
CA ARG A 324 -13.94 -4.16 -14.33
C ARG A 324 -12.94 -4.29 -15.47
N TRP A 325 -12.75 -3.23 -16.26
CA TRP A 325 -11.79 -3.22 -17.35
C TRP A 325 -10.36 -3.50 -16.84
N LEU A 326 -9.95 -2.84 -15.74
CA LEU A 326 -8.66 -3.06 -15.13
C LEU A 326 -8.46 -4.52 -14.67
N THR A 327 -9.54 -5.21 -14.30
CA THR A 327 -9.50 -6.61 -13.82
C THR A 327 -9.57 -7.62 -14.95
N THR A 328 -10.34 -7.35 -16.02
CA THR A 328 -10.74 -8.38 -16.99
C THR A 328 -10.15 -8.21 -18.38
N SER A 329 -9.76 -6.98 -18.78
CA SER A 329 -9.16 -6.75 -20.10
C SER A 329 -7.75 -7.34 -20.18
N ALA A 330 -7.26 -7.54 -21.42
CA ALA A 330 -5.88 -7.98 -21.64
C ALA A 330 -4.87 -6.96 -21.08
N TYR A 331 -5.12 -5.66 -21.30
CA TYR A 331 -4.29 -4.59 -20.76
C TYR A 331 -4.26 -4.61 -19.22
N GLY A 332 -5.44 -4.65 -18.59
CA GLY A 332 -5.55 -4.60 -17.13
C GLY A 332 -4.87 -5.78 -16.42
N LYS A 333 -5.00 -6.98 -16.99
CA LYS A 333 -4.32 -8.18 -16.47
C LYS A 333 -2.81 -8.10 -16.55
N ASP A 334 -2.27 -7.44 -17.57
CA ASP A 334 -0.83 -7.24 -17.77
C ASP A 334 -0.30 -5.99 -17.05
N TRP A 335 -1.16 -5.04 -16.71
CA TRP A 335 -0.73 -3.75 -16.19
C TRP A 335 0.08 -3.87 -14.89
N ILE A 336 -0.38 -4.65 -13.92
CA ILE A 336 0.35 -4.85 -12.67
C ILE A 336 1.62 -5.70 -12.91
N PRO A 337 1.54 -6.93 -13.45
CA PRO A 337 2.73 -7.77 -13.57
C PRO A 337 3.72 -7.28 -14.65
N GLY A 338 3.23 -6.77 -15.77
CA GLY A 338 4.06 -6.38 -16.91
C GLY A 338 4.56 -4.94 -16.86
N LYS A 339 3.71 -3.98 -16.41
CA LYS A 339 4.06 -2.55 -16.41
C LYS A 339 4.55 -2.07 -15.06
N ILE A 340 3.88 -2.43 -13.96
CA ILE A 340 4.29 -2.08 -12.60
C ILE A 340 5.35 -3.06 -12.08
N LYS A 341 5.41 -4.27 -12.64
CA LYS A 341 6.33 -5.36 -12.26
C LYS A 341 6.18 -5.79 -10.80
N GLN A 342 4.94 -5.81 -10.32
CA GLN A 342 4.60 -6.26 -8.99
C GLN A 342 3.60 -7.41 -9.04
N LEU A 343 3.39 -8.06 -7.90
CA LEU A 343 2.42 -9.14 -7.80
C LEU A 343 1.00 -8.60 -7.91
N SER A 344 0.21 -9.23 -8.76
CA SER A 344 -1.19 -8.85 -8.99
C SER A 344 -2.13 -9.53 -8.00
N PRO A 345 -3.20 -8.87 -7.55
CA PRO A 345 -4.27 -9.52 -6.81
C PRO A 345 -5.13 -10.45 -7.70
N ILE A 346 -5.01 -10.36 -9.02
CA ILE A 346 -5.75 -11.21 -9.97
C ILE A 346 -5.13 -12.59 -9.97
N ALA A 347 -5.91 -13.61 -9.57
CA ALA A 347 -5.42 -14.97 -9.37
C ALA A 347 -4.76 -15.61 -10.62
N ALA A 348 -5.24 -15.25 -11.82
CA ALA A 348 -4.73 -15.76 -13.09
C ALA A 348 -3.74 -14.79 -13.79
N ALA A 349 -3.23 -13.78 -13.08
CA ALA A 349 -2.22 -12.89 -13.65
C ALA A 349 -0.89 -13.60 -13.86
N ALA A 350 -0.13 -13.14 -14.85
CA ALA A 350 1.23 -13.63 -15.07
C ALA A 350 2.13 -13.28 -13.89
N ALA A 351 3.22 -14.02 -13.71
CA ALA A 351 4.26 -13.63 -12.76
C ALA A 351 4.93 -12.33 -13.24
N PRO A 352 5.23 -11.38 -12.35
CA PRO A 352 5.91 -10.15 -12.72
C PRO A 352 7.37 -10.44 -13.11
N GLN A 353 7.91 -9.65 -14.04
CA GLN A 353 9.33 -9.67 -14.37
C GLN A 353 10.12 -8.80 -13.37
N SER A 354 10.22 -9.27 -12.14
CA SER A 354 10.86 -8.61 -11.02
C SER A 354 11.64 -9.65 -10.21
N GLN A 355 12.94 -9.44 -10.03
CA GLN A 355 13.81 -10.35 -9.30
C GLN A 355 13.37 -10.49 -7.82
N ILE A 356 12.96 -9.39 -7.20
CA ILE A 356 12.47 -9.41 -5.80
C ILE A 356 11.13 -10.13 -5.69
N ALA A 357 10.22 -9.94 -6.66
CA ALA A 357 8.95 -10.67 -6.66
C ALA A 357 9.15 -12.17 -6.90
N GLU A 358 10.05 -12.56 -7.79
CA GLU A 358 10.41 -13.97 -8.03
C GLU A 358 11.00 -14.62 -6.77
N GLU A 359 11.91 -13.93 -6.09
CA GLU A 359 12.48 -14.41 -4.82
C GLU A 359 11.43 -14.51 -3.72
N THR A 360 10.52 -13.53 -3.63
CA THR A 360 9.38 -13.58 -2.71
C THR A 360 8.58 -14.87 -2.89
N VAL A 361 8.13 -15.14 -4.12
CA VAL A 361 7.37 -16.36 -4.44
C VAL A 361 8.18 -17.63 -4.14
N SER A 362 9.47 -17.64 -4.50
CA SER A 362 10.37 -18.76 -4.19
C SER A 362 10.50 -19.01 -2.69
N MET A 363 10.62 -17.95 -1.88
CA MET A 363 10.69 -18.06 -0.42
C MET A 363 9.41 -18.63 0.18
N LEU A 364 8.26 -18.11 -0.22
CA LEU A 364 6.96 -18.59 0.25
C LEU A 364 6.74 -20.06 -0.11
N ASN A 365 7.09 -20.48 -1.34
CA ASN A 365 7.01 -21.85 -1.80
C ASN A 365 7.95 -22.80 -1.03
N LYS A 366 9.06 -22.29 -0.49
CA LYS A 366 9.99 -23.03 0.37
C LYS A 366 9.59 -23.02 1.85
N GLY A 367 8.40 -22.47 2.18
CA GLY A 367 7.87 -22.45 3.53
C GLY A 367 8.43 -21.31 4.41
N VAL A 368 9.05 -20.29 3.83
CA VAL A 368 9.38 -19.06 4.58
C VAL A 368 8.06 -18.41 5.00
N PRO A 369 7.89 -18.06 6.29
CA PRO A 369 6.67 -17.41 6.75
C PRO A 369 6.41 -16.08 6.05
N GLY A 370 5.16 -15.89 5.57
CA GLY A 370 4.64 -14.60 5.17
C GLY A 370 3.75 -14.02 6.26
N TYR A 371 3.95 -12.76 6.61
CA TYR A 371 3.20 -12.07 7.64
C TYR A 371 2.43 -10.90 7.02
N PRO A 372 1.13 -10.71 7.34
CA PRO A 372 0.38 -9.58 6.84
C PRO A 372 0.87 -8.27 7.46
N TRP A 373 0.51 -7.16 6.84
CA TRP A 373 0.78 -5.81 7.32
C TRP A 373 -0.12 -5.46 8.51
N PHE A 374 -0.04 -6.25 9.59
CA PHE A 374 -0.98 -6.21 10.71
C PHE A 374 -1.07 -4.86 11.41
N TYR A 375 -0.04 -4.04 11.36
CA TYR A 375 -0.07 -2.70 11.93
C TYR A 375 -1.03 -1.76 11.16
N GLN A 376 -1.48 -2.13 9.97
CA GLN A 376 -2.56 -1.42 9.27
C GLN A 376 -3.94 -1.70 9.88
N MET A 377 -4.04 -2.67 10.80
CA MET A 377 -5.22 -2.82 11.66
C MET A 377 -5.24 -1.81 12.81
N PHE A 378 -4.14 -1.10 13.05
CA PHE A 378 -4.11 -0.01 14.03
C PHE A 378 -5.01 1.14 13.60
N PRO A 379 -5.59 1.91 14.53
CA PRO A 379 -6.41 3.07 14.18
C PRO A 379 -5.70 4.01 13.23
N THR A 380 -6.45 4.60 12.30
CA THR A 380 -5.92 5.50 11.27
C THR A 380 -5.12 6.66 11.89
N GLY A 381 -3.96 6.96 11.32
CA GLY A 381 -3.02 7.98 11.83
C GLY A 381 -1.95 7.45 12.79
N THR A 382 -2.12 6.24 13.30
CA THR A 382 -1.15 5.62 14.23
C THR A 382 0.23 5.46 13.60
N GLU A 383 0.31 5.07 12.33
CA GLU A 383 1.58 4.81 11.66
C GLU A 383 2.50 6.05 11.64
N GLN A 384 1.96 7.22 11.33
CA GLN A 384 2.72 8.48 11.29
C GLN A 384 3.22 8.86 12.68
N GLU A 385 2.38 8.78 13.71
CA GLU A 385 2.73 9.15 15.07
C GLU A 385 3.78 8.20 15.66
N LEU A 386 3.58 6.88 15.51
CA LEU A 386 4.56 5.90 15.99
C LEU A 386 5.86 5.97 15.20
N GLY A 387 5.80 6.27 13.89
CA GLY A 387 6.98 6.50 13.06
C GLY A 387 7.83 7.66 13.57
N ALA A 388 7.21 8.79 13.89
CA ALA A 388 7.91 9.95 14.46
C ALA A 388 8.59 9.65 15.81
N ILE A 389 7.93 8.86 16.67
CA ILE A 389 8.50 8.42 17.95
C ILE A 389 9.74 7.53 17.72
N LEU A 390 9.65 6.57 16.77
CA LEU A 390 10.77 5.70 16.42
C LEU A 390 11.92 6.48 15.76
N GLN A 391 11.63 7.54 14.97
CA GLN A 391 12.65 8.46 14.47
C GLN A 391 13.41 9.14 15.61
N GLY A 392 12.71 9.57 16.68
CA GLY A 392 13.34 10.10 17.90
C GLY A 392 14.30 9.12 18.56
N TYR A 393 13.92 7.83 18.63
CA TYR A 393 14.81 6.77 19.11
C TYR A 393 16.03 6.59 18.20
N CYS A 394 15.82 6.50 16.90
CA CYS A 394 16.92 6.34 15.95
C CYS A 394 17.88 7.54 15.94
N ALA A 395 17.39 8.73 16.22
CA ALA A 395 18.20 9.95 16.40
C ALA A 395 18.95 10.01 17.75
N GLY A 396 18.68 9.09 18.68
CA GLY A 396 19.27 9.09 20.02
C GLY A 396 18.68 10.15 20.96
N ILE A 397 17.48 10.67 20.64
CA ILE A 397 16.77 11.66 21.48
C ILE A 397 16.14 10.96 22.70
N THR A 398 15.67 9.73 22.51
CA THR A 398 15.05 8.91 23.57
C THR A 398 15.75 7.57 23.70
N ASP A 399 15.74 6.99 24.91
CA ASP A 399 16.13 5.60 25.15
C ASP A 399 14.93 4.64 24.91
N ARG A 400 15.18 3.34 25.04
CA ARG A 400 14.18 2.28 24.83
C ARG A 400 12.95 2.46 25.73
N GLN A 401 13.17 2.78 27.02
CA GLN A 401 12.08 2.91 27.98
C GLN A 401 11.22 4.16 27.72
N ALA A 402 11.84 5.28 27.46
CA ALA A 402 11.16 6.53 27.10
C ALA A 402 10.38 6.35 25.77
N THR A 403 10.96 5.63 24.80
CA THR A 403 10.30 5.32 23.53
C THR A 403 9.07 4.45 23.73
N LEU A 404 9.15 3.36 24.52
CA LEU A 404 7.99 2.52 24.84
C LEU A 404 6.88 3.32 25.51
N THR A 405 7.23 4.17 26.48
CA THR A 405 6.27 5.04 27.16
C THR A 405 5.57 5.99 26.18
N ALA A 406 6.33 6.55 25.24
CA ALA A 406 5.76 7.43 24.21
C ALA A 406 4.86 6.67 23.23
N LEU A 407 5.25 5.47 22.78
CA LEU A 407 4.43 4.60 21.92
C LEU A 407 3.09 4.25 22.60
N ASP A 408 3.12 3.87 23.89
CA ASP A 408 1.92 3.55 24.65
C ASP A 408 0.97 4.75 24.76
N ALA A 409 1.53 5.92 25.08
CA ALA A 409 0.74 7.15 25.23
C ALA A 409 0.10 7.59 23.91
N ALA A 410 0.88 7.57 22.84
CA ALA A 410 0.42 7.95 21.50
C ALA A 410 -0.68 7.00 21.00
N TYR A 411 -0.47 5.68 21.13
CA TYR A 411 -1.46 4.70 20.72
C TYR A 411 -2.78 4.83 21.51
N ALA A 412 -2.69 4.93 22.83
CA ALA A 412 -3.88 5.07 23.70
C ALA A 412 -4.70 6.33 23.35
N LYS A 413 -4.02 7.45 23.03
CA LYS A 413 -4.67 8.69 22.61
C LYS A 413 -5.45 8.49 21.30
N ILE A 414 -4.82 7.86 20.30
CA ILE A 414 -5.42 7.65 18.97
C ILE A 414 -6.55 6.62 19.06
N ALA A 415 -6.34 5.51 19.77
CA ALA A 415 -7.35 4.48 19.95
C ALA A 415 -8.62 5.02 20.66
N LYS A 416 -8.45 5.91 21.65
CA LYS A 416 -9.58 6.59 22.29
C LYS A 416 -10.34 7.53 21.36
N ALA A 417 -9.64 8.20 20.44
CA ALA A 417 -10.27 9.10 19.48
C ALA A 417 -11.00 8.37 18.34
N ALA A 418 -10.67 7.10 18.11
CA ALA A 418 -11.28 6.24 17.10
C ALA A 418 -12.53 5.47 17.58
N GLN A 419 -12.84 5.51 18.88
CA GLN A 419 -14.05 4.95 19.51
C GLN A 419 -15.21 5.94 19.46
#